data_0c04564b467c9ad69910787aa307ca23
#
_entry.id   0c04564b467c9ad69910787aa307ca23
#
_cell.length_a   1.000
_cell.length_b   1.000
_cell.length_c   1.000
_cell.angle_alpha   90.00
_cell.angle_beta   90.00
_cell.angle_gamma   90.00
#
_symmetry.space_group_name_H-M   'P 1'
#
loop_
_entity.id
_entity.type
_entity.pdbx_description
1 polymer ?
#
loop_
_entity_poly.entity_id
_entity_poly.type
_entity_poly.pdbx_seq_one_letter_code
_entity_poly.pdbx_strand_id
1 'polypeptide(L)'
;MMNLLKKLAACGLSLTMILSLAACGGTDDTSSGESGGEPVKYLIGISQYGQHGSLDNCREGFLQGLEQAGLVGGTDFEEDYQNANFDDNQATQIGQMFSAEDADLMVGIATNSAIACFNAAEDKDIPVIFTAITDPVGAHLDAGNITGTSDALPVEGQLQLIRALEPDADTIGIVYTTSEAN
;
A
#
# COMPACT_ATOMS: atom_id res chain seq x y z
N MET A 1 34.67 -25.37 45.56
CA MET A 1 33.74 -26.51 45.52
C MET A 1 32.27 -26.14 45.64
N MET A 2 31.89 -24.88 45.44
CA MET A 2 30.51 -24.38 45.72
C MET A 2 29.72 -24.01 44.45
N ASN A 3 30.31 -24.16 43.24
CA ASN A 3 29.64 -23.82 41.98
C ASN A 3 29.17 -25.03 41.15
N LEU A 4 29.46 -26.26 41.58
CA LEU A 4 29.03 -27.46 40.89
C LEU A 4 27.65 -27.97 41.32
N LEU A 5 27.26 -27.68 42.58
CA LEU A 5 25.96 -28.09 43.13
C LEU A 5 24.80 -27.23 42.66
N LYS A 6 25.06 -25.98 42.20
CA LYS A 6 24.01 -25.07 41.65
C LYS A 6 23.61 -25.35 40.21
N LYS A 7 24.43 -26.08 39.45
CA LYS A 7 24.13 -26.44 38.04
C LYS A 7 23.36 -27.77 37.91
N LEU A 8 23.26 -28.57 38.92
CA LEU A 8 22.52 -29.85 38.92
C LEU A 8 21.06 -29.69 39.36
N ALA A 9 20.68 -28.56 39.99
CA ALA A 9 19.32 -28.32 40.42
C ALA A 9 18.42 -27.69 39.32
N ALA A 10 18.98 -27.24 38.19
CA ALA A 10 18.23 -26.60 37.10
C ALA A 10 17.76 -27.57 36.00
N CYS A 11 18.26 -28.82 35.96
CA CYS A 11 17.85 -29.83 34.96
C CYS A 11 16.75 -30.80 35.42
N GLY A 12 16.29 -30.71 36.67
CA GLY A 12 15.34 -31.66 37.25
C GLY A 12 13.85 -31.24 37.17
N LEU A 13 13.54 -30.04 36.71
CA LEU A 13 12.16 -29.52 36.73
C LEU A 13 11.46 -29.45 35.33
N SER A 14 12.09 -29.90 34.29
CA SER A 14 11.51 -29.81 32.90
C SER A 14 10.99 -31.14 32.34
N LEU A 15 10.91 -32.22 33.12
CA LEU A 15 10.52 -33.53 32.59
C LEU A 15 9.23 -34.11 33.19
N THR A 16 8.39 -33.33 33.86
CA THR A 16 7.14 -33.83 34.49
C THR A 16 5.86 -33.17 33.95
N MET A 17 5.86 -32.56 32.78
CA MET A 17 4.65 -31.93 32.19
C MET A 17 4.18 -32.51 30.83
N ILE A 18 4.54 -33.74 30.51
CA ILE A 18 4.06 -34.40 29.27
C ILE A 18 3.43 -35.78 29.61
N LEU A 19 2.46 -35.81 30.50
CA LEU A 19 1.61 -37.02 30.62
C LEU A 19 0.28 -36.73 31.35
N SER A 20 -0.57 -35.87 30.77
CA SER A 20 -1.96 -35.77 31.21
C SER A 20 -2.86 -35.18 30.10
N LEU A 21 -2.93 -35.81 28.95
CA LEU A 21 -4.01 -35.62 27.96
C LEU A 21 -4.37 -36.93 27.28
N ALA A 22 -4.94 -37.83 28.02
CA ALA A 22 -5.68 -38.95 27.45
C ALA A 22 -6.72 -39.40 28.48
N ALA A 23 -7.90 -38.75 28.48
CA ALA A 23 -9.20 -39.35 28.78
C ALA A 23 -10.22 -38.23 29.09
N CYS A 24 -11.02 -37.87 28.11
CA CYS A 24 -12.46 -37.74 28.26
C CYS A 24 -13.12 -37.68 26.89
N GLY A 25 -13.77 -38.76 26.53
CA GLY A 25 -14.75 -38.76 25.45
C GLY A 25 -16.01 -38.05 25.96
N GLY A 26 -16.59 -37.23 25.10
CA GLY A 26 -17.85 -36.55 25.35
C GLY A 26 -18.14 -35.72 24.10
N THR A 27 -19.02 -36.24 23.28
CA THR A 27 -19.66 -35.54 22.16
C THR A 27 -20.39 -34.32 22.67
N ASP A 28 -19.96 -33.14 22.18
CA ASP A 28 -20.87 -32.02 21.94
C ASP A 28 -20.26 -31.16 20.84
N ASP A 29 -21.00 -31.09 19.74
CA ASP A 29 -20.80 -30.22 18.59
C ASP A 29 -20.77 -28.76 19.03
N THR A 30 -19.59 -28.17 19.05
CA THR A 30 -19.45 -26.71 18.92
C THR A 30 -18.37 -26.46 17.87
N SER A 31 -18.83 -26.39 16.65
CA SER A 31 -18.13 -25.90 15.48
C SER A 31 -17.67 -24.46 15.76
N SER A 32 -16.49 -24.28 16.34
CA SER A 32 -15.71 -23.08 16.12
C SER A 32 -15.13 -23.22 14.72
N GLY A 33 -15.83 -22.63 13.74
CA GLY A 33 -15.34 -22.50 12.38
C GLY A 33 -14.04 -21.70 12.40
N GLU A 34 -12.90 -22.39 12.35
CA GLU A 34 -11.75 -21.85 11.65
C GLU A 34 -12.20 -21.68 10.20
N SER A 35 -12.41 -20.44 9.81
CA SER A 35 -12.50 -20.03 8.42
C SER A 35 -11.14 -20.35 7.79
N GLY A 36 -10.96 -21.59 7.38
CA GLY A 36 -9.88 -21.98 6.48
C GLY A 36 -10.23 -21.46 5.09
N GLY A 37 -10.13 -20.14 4.89
CA GLY A 37 -10.08 -19.54 3.57
C GLY A 37 -8.86 -20.11 2.85
N GLU A 38 -8.96 -20.40 1.56
CA GLU A 38 -7.79 -20.64 0.74
C GLU A 38 -6.83 -19.44 0.92
N PRO A 39 -5.50 -19.67 0.90
CA PRO A 39 -4.55 -18.57 1.08
C PRO A 39 -4.82 -17.52 -0.01
N VAL A 40 -4.89 -16.25 0.40
CA VAL A 40 -5.02 -15.10 -0.48
C VAL A 40 -3.91 -15.17 -1.52
N LYS A 41 -4.26 -14.99 -2.79
CA LYS A 41 -3.36 -15.29 -3.90
C LYS A 41 -2.35 -14.18 -4.16
N TYR A 42 -2.71 -12.91 -3.92
CA TYR A 42 -1.88 -11.75 -4.22
C TYR A 42 -1.86 -10.77 -3.05
N LEU A 43 -0.69 -10.15 -2.81
CA LEU A 43 -0.52 -9.02 -1.90
C LEU A 43 -0.40 -7.73 -2.72
N ILE A 44 -1.31 -6.78 -2.51
CA ILE A 44 -1.31 -5.47 -3.17
C ILE A 44 -1.00 -4.39 -2.14
N GLY A 45 0.19 -3.80 -2.23
CA GLY A 45 0.59 -2.67 -1.41
C GLY A 45 0.09 -1.35 -2.01
N ILE A 46 -0.70 -0.57 -1.27
CA ILE A 46 -1.20 0.74 -1.70
C ILE A 46 -0.62 1.85 -0.84
N SER A 47 0.27 2.66 -1.41
CA SER A 47 0.83 3.85 -0.80
C SER A 47 0.07 5.08 -1.26
N GLN A 48 -0.65 5.73 -0.35
CA GLN A 48 -1.30 7.02 -0.59
C GLN A 48 -0.48 8.13 0.08
N TYR A 49 -0.15 9.19 -0.68
CA TYR A 49 0.76 10.24 -0.18
C TYR A 49 0.18 11.01 1.01
N GLY A 50 -1.13 11.24 1.03
CA GLY A 50 -1.78 11.92 2.14
C GLY A 50 -3.28 11.73 2.14
N GLN A 51 -3.94 12.09 3.23
CA GLN A 51 -5.39 12.02 3.31
C GLN A 51 -6.02 13.22 2.62
N HIS A 52 -6.65 12.98 1.47
CA HIS A 52 -7.35 13.97 0.68
C HIS A 52 -8.45 13.28 -0.14
N GLY A 53 -9.64 13.88 -0.21
CA GLY A 53 -10.80 13.25 -0.86
C GLY A 53 -10.58 12.81 -2.30
N SER A 54 -9.75 13.53 -3.08
CA SER A 54 -9.41 13.10 -4.45
C SER A 54 -8.54 11.84 -4.46
N LEU A 55 -7.58 11.74 -3.52
CA LEU A 55 -6.70 10.57 -3.42
C LEU A 55 -7.47 9.36 -2.87
N ASP A 56 -8.39 9.59 -1.93
CA ASP A 56 -9.30 8.55 -1.42
C ASP A 56 -10.16 7.99 -2.57
N ASN A 57 -10.70 8.85 -3.43
CA ASN A 57 -11.46 8.43 -4.62
C ASN A 57 -10.59 7.64 -5.62
N CYS A 58 -9.31 7.98 -5.78
CA CYS A 58 -8.40 7.21 -6.64
C CYS A 58 -8.20 5.79 -6.11
N ARG A 59 -8.00 5.63 -4.80
CA ARG A 59 -7.90 4.32 -4.15
C ARG A 59 -9.20 3.51 -4.32
N GLU A 60 -10.33 4.11 -4.00
CA GLU A 60 -11.63 3.47 -4.17
C GLU A 60 -11.88 3.05 -5.62
N GLY A 61 -11.55 3.92 -6.59
CA GLY A 61 -11.68 3.62 -8.01
C GLY A 61 -10.78 2.45 -8.45
N PHE A 62 -9.55 2.36 -7.93
CA PHE A 62 -8.66 1.22 -8.17
C PHE A 62 -9.27 -0.09 -7.66
N LEU A 63 -9.75 -0.13 -6.42
CA LEU A 63 -10.39 -1.30 -5.82
C LEU A 63 -11.66 -1.71 -6.57
N GLN A 64 -12.50 -0.76 -6.95
CA GLN A 64 -13.66 -1.03 -7.80
C GLN A 64 -13.28 -1.61 -9.17
N GLY A 65 -12.16 -1.16 -9.75
CA GLY A 65 -11.62 -1.72 -10.99
C GLY A 65 -11.22 -3.19 -10.84
N LEU A 66 -10.61 -3.58 -9.73
CA LEU A 66 -10.30 -4.97 -9.41
C LEU A 66 -11.57 -5.82 -9.28
N GLU A 67 -12.59 -5.33 -8.57
CA GLU A 67 -13.87 -6.01 -8.43
C GLU A 67 -14.58 -6.20 -9.79
N GLN A 68 -14.57 -5.17 -10.65
CA GLN A 68 -15.12 -5.26 -12.01
C GLN A 68 -14.36 -6.26 -12.89
N ALA A 69 -13.07 -6.45 -12.63
CA ALA A 69 -12.25 -7.48 -13.27
C ALA A 69 -12.48 -8.89 -12.70
N GLY A 70 -13.31 -9.03 -11.66
CA GLY A 70 -13.66 -10.29 -11.02
C GLY A 70 -12.72 -10.71 -9.89
N LEU A 71 -11.87 -9.81 -9.41
CA LEU A 71 -10.98 -10.05 -8.25
C LEU A 71 -11.66 -9.58 -6.96
N VAL A 72 -11.72 -10.46 -5.97
CA VAL A 72 -12.43 -10.21 -4.70
C VAL A 72 -11.43 -10.04 -3.57
N GLY A 73 -11.45 -8.87 -2.92
CA GLY A 73 -10.62 -8.58 -1.76
C GLY A 73 -10.84 -9.57 -0.61
N GLY A 74 -9.78 -9.98 0.05
CA GLY A 74 -9.80 -11.01 1.09
C GLY A 74 -9.92 -12.46 0.58
N THR A 75 -10.10 -12.65 -0.74
CA THR A 75 -10.15 -13.98 -1.39
C THR A 75 -9.06 -14.11 -2.45
N ASP A 76 -9.04 -13.21 -3.43
CA ASP A 76 -8.04 -13.22 -4.51
C ASP A 76 -6.82 -12.37 -4.18
N PHE A 77 -7.02 -11.29 -3.44
CA PHE A 77 -5.94 -10.41 -3.00
C PHE A 77 -6.17 -9.88 -1.58
N GLU A 78 -5.07 -9.56 -0.91
CA GLU A 78 -5.03 -8.78 0.32
C GLU A 78 -4.54 -7.38 0.00
N GLU A 79 -5.20 -6.36 0.55
CA GLU A 79 -4.80 -4.97 0.45
C GLU A 79 -3.99 -4.58 1.69
N ASP A 80 -2.72 -4.18 1.51
CA ASP A 80 -1.97 -3.44 2.52
C ASP A 80 -1.98 -1.95 2.15
N TYR A 81 -2.88 -1.21 2.79
CA TYR A 81 -3.02 0.23 2.61
C TYR A 81 -2.22 1.02 3.65
N GLN A 82 -1.37 1.92 3.16
CA GLN A 82 -0.56 2.81 3.98
C GLN A 82 -0.69 4.27 3.53
N ASN A 83 -0.68 5.19 4.50
CA ASN A 83 -0.75 6.63 4.25
C ASN A 83 0.54 7.31 4.69
N ALA A 84 1.18 8.04 3.78
CA ALA A 84 2.45 8.71 4.04
C ALA A 84 2.29 10.06 4.79
N ASN A 85 1.06 10.52 5.05
CA ASN A 85 0.77 11.75 5.78
C ASN A 85 1.51 12.99 5.24
N PHE A 86 1.69 13.06 3.92
CA PHE A 86 2.44 14.10 3.20
C PHE A 86 3.93 14.17 3.60
N ASP A 87 4.52 13.04 3.98
CA ASP A 87 5.94 12.92 4.37
C ASP A 87 6.68 11.98 3.41
N ASP A 88 7.71 12.51 2.73
CA ASP A 88 8.49 11.76 1.73
C ASP A 88 9.30 10.61 2.35
N ASN A 89 9.78 10.79 3.58
CA ASN A 89 10.50 9.72 4.27
C ASN A 89 9.55 8.58 4.62
N GLN A 90 8.32 8.90 5.04
CA GLN A 90 7.30 7.91 5.30
C GLN A 90 6.87 7.20 4.01
N ALA A 91 6.67 7.93 2.90
CA ALA A 91 6.40 7.32 1.60
C ALA A 91 7.51 6.34 1.19
N THR A 92 8.79 6.73 1.36
CA THR A 92 9.94 5.86 1.09
C THR A 92 9.93 4.61 1.96
N GLN A 93 9.65 4.72 3.26
CA GLN A 93 9.58 3.58 4.17
C GLN A 93 8.44 2.63 3.80
N ILE A 94 7.28 3.15 3.39
CA ILE A 94 6.13 2.36 2.92
C ILE A 94 6.52 1.56 1.68
N GLY A 95 7.13 2.18 0.67
CA GLY A 95 7.60 1.47 -0.52
C GLY A 95 8.59 0.35 -0.19
N GLN A 96 9.57 0.63 0.70
CA GLN A 96 10.53 -0.37 1.17
C GLN A 96 9.87 -1.52 1.94
N MET A 97 8.84 -1.23 2.73
CA MET A 97 8.06 -2.23 3.44
C MET A 97 7.36 -3.18 2.47
N PHE A 98 6.63 -2.67 1.49
CA PHE A 98 5.98 -3.49 0.47
C PHE A 98 6.97 -4.34 -0.33
N SER A 99 8.15 -3.77 -0.65
CA SER A 99 9.22 -4.55 -1.27
C SER A 99 9.75 -5.66 -0.36
N ALA A 100 9.92 -5.40 0.95
CA ALA A 100 10.39 -6.41 1.90
C ALA A 100 9.38 -7.54 2.13
N GLU A 101 8.10 -7.25 2.01
CA GLU A 101 6.97 -8.20 2.12
C GLU A 101 6.70 -8.96 0.83
N ASP A 102 7.52 -8.74 -0.22
CA ASP A 102 7.36 -9.36 -1.55
C ASP A 102 5.96 -9.13 -2.14
N ALA A 103 5.46 -7.87 -2.07
CA ALA A 103 4.19 -7.50 -2.67
C ALA A 103 4.15 -7.88 -4.16
N ASP A 104 3.03 -8.44 -4.62
CA ASP A 104 2.83 -8.83 -6.02
C ASP A 104 2.55 -7.63 -6.92
N LEU A 105 2.06 -6.53 -6.34
CA LEU A 105 1.78 -5.26 -7.00
C LEU A 105 1.92 -4.13 -6.00
N MET A 106 2.53 -3.01 -6.41
CA MET A 106 2.49 -1.76 -5.67
C MET A 106 1.64 -0.72 -6.39
N VAL A 107 0.88 0.07 -5.63
CA VAL A 107 0.08 1.19 -6.14
C VAL A 107 0.53 2.46 -5.45
N GLY A 108 1.01 3.43 -6.23
CA GLY A 108 1.39 4.75 -5.74
C GLY A 108 0.33 5.80 -6.09
N ILE A 109 -0.30 6.38 -5.08
CA ILE A 109 -1.31 7.43 -5.25
C ILE A 109 -0.69 8.78 -4.92
N ALA A 110 -0.61 9.65 -5.90
CA ALA A 110 0.17 10.88 -6.02
C ALA A 110 1.66 10.65 -6.28
N THR A 111 2.33 11.67 -6.82
CA THR A 111 3.67 11.62 -7.39
C THR A 111 4.72 11.04 -6.43
N ASN A 112 4.78 11.56 -5.19
CA ASN A 112 5.82 11.16 -4.25
C ASN A 112 5.67 9.70 -3.78
N SER A 113 4.44 9.22 -3.57
CA SER A 113 4.18 7.81 -3.27
C SER A 113 4.51 6.89 -4.44
N ALA A 114 4.19 7.31 -5.67
CA ALA A 114 4.52 6.53 -6.86
C ALA A 114 6.03 6.43 -7.09
N ILE A 115 6.78 7.53 -6.92
CA ILE A 115 8.25 7.52 -6.99
C ILE A 115 8.83 6.60 -5.91
N ALA A 116 8.31 6.66 -4.68
CA ALA A 116 8.79 5.81 -3.59
C ALA A 116 8.55 4.32 -3.85
N CYS A 117 7.35 3.95 -4.33
CA CYS A 117 7.03 2.58 -4.73
C CYS A 117 7.91 2.11 -5.90
N PHE A 118 8.06 2.93 -6.94
CA PHE A 118 8.85 2.59 -8.12
C PHE A 118 10.32 2.33 -7.76
N ASN A 119 10.94 3.23 -6.99
CA ASN A 119 12.32 3.04 -6.53
C ASN A 119 12.50 1.79 -5.65
N ALA A 120 11.52 1.46 -4.82
CA ALA A 120 11.58 0.28 -3.97
C ALA A 120 11.32 -1.04 -4.71
N ALA A 121 10.66 -0.98 -5.86
CA ALA A 121 10.30 -2.12 -6.70
C ALA A 121 11.42 -2.54 -7.67
N GLU A 122 12.39 -1.65 -7.98
CA GLU A 122 13.37 -1.81 -9.06
C GLU A 122 14.18 -3.12 -8.93
N ASP A 123 14.71 -3.41 -7.74
CA ASP A 123 15.56 -4.60 -7.51
C ASP A 123 14.80 -5.93 -7.56
N LYS A 124 13.48 -5.91 -7.42
CA LYS A 124 12.61 -7.10 -7.35
C LYS A 124 11.69 -7.27 -8.54
N ASP A 125 11.72 -6.31 -9.48
CA ASP A 125 10.86 -6.30 -10.66
C ASP A 125 9.35 -6.36 -10.31
N ILE A 126 8.96 -5.78 -9.15
CA ILE A 126 7.57 -5.70 -8.72
C ILE A 126 6.85 -4.69 -9.62
N PRO A 127 5.72 -5.05 -10.25
CA PRO A 127 4.96 -4.10 -11.06
C PRO A 127 4.40 -2.97 -10.20
N VAL A 128 4.41 -1.75 -10.75
CA VAL A 128 3.89 -0.55 -10.09
C VAL A 128 2.79 0.09 -10.92
N ILE A 129 1.70 0.46 -10.28
CA ILE A 129 0.64 1.28 -10.86
C ILE A 129 0.63 2.63 -10.18
N PHE A 130 0.56 3.71 -10.96
CA PHE A 130 0.36 5.05 -10.41
C PHE A 130 -1.00 5.63 -10.78
N THR A 131 -1.48 6.55 -9.95
CA THR A 131 -2.65 7.40 -10.23
C THR A 131 -2.49 8.76 -9.55
N ALA A 132 -3.26 9.75 -10.00
CA ALA A 132 -3.17 11.14 -9.54
C ALA A 132 -1.76 11.74 -9.73
N ILE A 133 -1.20 11.58 -10.94
CA ILE A 133 0.08 12.17 -11.33
C ILE A 133 -0.14 13.05 -12.55
N THR A 134 0.21 14.32 -12.44
CA THR A 134 0.00 15.30 -13.52
C THR A 134 1.03 15.14 -14.64
N ASP A 135 2.30 14.91 -14.30
CA ASP A 135 3.40 14.75 -15.26
C ASP A 135 4.25 13.50 -14.96
N PRO A 136 3.83 12.30 -15.40
CA PRO A 136 4.61 11.08 -15.20
C PRO A 136 5.99 11.13 -15.85
N VAL A 137 6.13 11.82 -17.00
CA VAL A 137 7.41 11.95 -17.71
C VAL A 137 8.38 12.82 -16.91
N GLY A 138 7.93 13.97 -16.42
CA GLY A 138 8.72 14.84 -15.56
C GLY A 138 9.10 14.19 -14.23
N ALA A 139 8.28 13.27 -13.75
CA ALA A 139 8.55 12.46 -12.56
C ALA A 139 9.41 11.21 -12.83
N HIS A 140 9.83 10.96 -14.08
CA HIS A 140 10.59 9.77 -14.50
C HIS A 140 9.86 8.43 -14.23
N LEU A 141 8.55 8.43 -14.39
CA LEU A 141 7.66 7.26 -14.20
C LEU A 141 7.08 6.77 -15.53
N ASP A 142 7.81 6.95 -16.62
CA ASP A 142 7.40 6.63 -18.00
C ASP A 142 8.14 5.43 -18.60
N ALA A 143 8.98 4.76 -17.83
CA ALA A 143 9.77 3.60 -18.27
C ALA A 143 9.93 2.56 -17.15
N GLY A 144 10.24 1.33 -17.53
CA GLY A 144 10.40 0.21 -16.59
C GLY A 144 9.09 -0.54 -16.32
N ASN A 145 8.97 -1.11 -15.14
CA ASN A 145 7.82 -1.91 -14.71
C ASN A 145 6.70 -1.06 -14.07
N ILE A 146 6.52 0.17 -14.52
CA ILE A 146 5.51 1.11 -14.02
C ILE A 146 4.57 1.56 -15.12
N THR A 147 3.30 1.69 -14.79
CA THR A 147 2.24 2.27 -15.65
C THR A 147 1.15 2.90 -14.79
N GLY A 148 0.24 3.65 -15.41
CA GLY A 148 -0.85 4.24 -14.64
C GLY A 148 -1.69 5.23 -15.41
N THR A 149 -2.42 6.06 -14.67
CA THR A 149 -3.30 7.10 -15.19
C THR A 149 -2.81 8.46 -14.74
N SER A 150 -2.65 9.39 -15.70
CA SER A 150 -2.32 10.78 -15.37
C SER A 150 -3.57 11.64 -15.26
N ASP A 151 -3.48 12.70 -14.47
CA ASP A 151 -4.49 13.74 -14.33
C ASP A 151 -4.05 15.06 -14.98
N ALA A 152 -3.36 14.99 -16.11
CA ALA A 152 -2.85 16.15 -16.84
C ALA A 152 -3.90 17.25 -16.99
N LEU A 153 -3.54 18.47 -16.57
CA LEU A 153 -4.45 19.60 -16.57
C LEU A 153 -4.58 20.19 -18.00
N PRO A 154 -5.80 20.44 -18.49
CA PRO A 154 -6.02 21.11 -19.78
C PRO A 154 -5.81 22.62 -19.64
N VAL A 155 -4.58 23.07 -19.37
CA VAL A 155 -4.24 24.48 -19.04
C VAL A 155 -4.73 25.45 -20.10
N GLU A 156 -4.56 25.12 -21.38
CA GLU A 156 -5.05 25.96 -22.47
C GLU A 156 -6.58 26.12 -22.40
N GLY A 157 -7.32 25.03 -22.19
CA GLY A 157 -8.79 25.06 -22.03
C GLY A 157 -9.22 25.88 -20.81
N GLN A 158 -8.48 25.80 -19.70
CA GLN A 158 -8.74 26.62 -18.51
C GLN A 158 -8.53 28.11 -18.80
N LEU A 159 -7.46 28.49 -19.48
CA LEU A 159 -7.20 29.88 -19.87
C LEU A 159 -8.24 30.38 -20.87
N GLN A 160 -8.67 29.55 -21.82
CA GLN A 160 -9.76 29.88 -22.76
C GLN A 160 -11.09 30.10 -22.03
N LEU A 161 -11.39 29.27 -21.02
CA LEU A 161 -12.58 29.43 -20.19
C LEU A 161 -12.54 30.75 -19.39
N ILE A 162 -11.40 31.07 -18.78
CA ILE A 162 -11.22 32.36 -18.09
C ILE A 162 -11.45 33.51 -19.05
N ARG A 163 -10.88 33.48 -20.23
CA ARG A 163 -11.07 34.52 -21.26
C ARG A 163 -12.52 34.63 -21.73
N ALA A 164 -13.25 33.51 -21.79
CA ALA A 164 -14.66 33.50 -22.18
C ALA A 164 -15.57 34.10 -21.10
N LEU A 165 -15.23 33.87 -19.81
CA LEU A 165 -16.00 34.37 -18.67
C LEU A 165 -15.67 35.85 -18.35
N GLU A 166 -14.39 36.20 -18.47
CA GLU A 166 -13.84 37.53 -18.14
C GLU A 166 -13.04 38.08 -19.33
N PRO A 167 -13.70 38.53 -20.40
CA PRO A 167 -13.02 38.92 -21.64
C PRO A 167 -12.08 40.11 -21.49
N ASP A 168 -12.32 40.98 -20.51
CA ASP A 168 -11.54 42.18 -20.24
C ASP A 168 -10.43 41.98 -19.19
N ALA A 169 -10.23 40.75 -18.69
CA ALA A 169 -9.18 40.46 -17.72
C ALA A 169 -7.80 40.54 -18.35
N ASP A 170 -6.97 41.48 -17.87
CA ASP A 170 -5.57 41.65 -18.30
C ASP A 170 -4.56 40.94 -17.38
N THR A 171 -5.00 40.54 -16.20
CA THR A 171 -4.13 39.93 -15.18
C THR A 171 -4.81 38.74 -14.53
N ILE A 172 -4.06 37.63 -14.38
CA ILE A 172 -4.49 36.42 -13.69
C ILE A 172 -3.55 36.21 -12.51
N GLY A 173 -4.13 36.00 -11.32
CA GLY A 173 -3.37 35.61 -10.13
C GLY A 173 -3.36 34.10 -9.98
N ILE A 174 -2.16 33.52 -9.72
CA ILE A 174 -1.97 32.09 -9.47
C ILE A 174 -1.47 31.89 -8.05
N VAL A 175 -2.16 31.07 -7.28
CA VAL A 175 -1.72 30.61 -5.96
C VAL A 175 -1.20 29.18 -6.10
N TYR A 176 0.01 28.95 -5.68
CA TYR A 176 0.65 27.63 -5.77
C TYR A 176 1.54 27.36 -4.56
N THR A 177 1.87 26.09 -4.32
CA THR A 177 2.88 25.68 -3.34
C THR A 177 4.13 25.19 -4.06
N THR A 178 5.30 25.51 -3.53
CA THR A 178 6.59 25.09 -4.09
C THR A 178 7.02 23.70 -3.60
N SER A 179 6.29 23.12 -2.65
CA SER A 179 6.58 21.80 -2.08
C SER A 179 5.90 20.65 -2.86
N GLU A 180 5.05 20.96 -3.83
CA GLU A 180 4.40 19.95 -4.66
C GLU A 180 5.03 19.90 -6.05
N ALA A 181 5.25 18.68 -6.54
CA ALA A 181 5.91 18.40 -7.82
C ALA A 181 4.93 18.30 -9.01
N ASN A 182 3.68 18.73 -8.82
CA ASN A 182 2.62 18.70 -9.86
C ASN A 182 2.57 20.00 -10.65
#